data_d0fbb4641f5309513612b863c6e447b0
#
_entry.id   d0fbb4641f5309513612b863c6e447b0
#
_cell.length_a   1.000
_cell.length_b   1.000
_cell.length_c   1.000
_cell.angle_alpha   90.00
_cell.angle_beta   90.00
_cell.angle_gamma   90.00
#
_symmetry.space_group_name_H-M   'P 1'
#
loop_
_entity.id
_entity.type
_entity.pdbx_description
1 polymer ?
#
loop_
_entity_poly.entity_id
_entity_poly.type
_entity_poly.pdbx_seq_one_letter_code
_entity_poly.pdbx_strand_id
1 'polypeptide(L)'
;MVITIREYEEKDKEKLVSFMDQLQDYLIAIDPLHRMRRGKNYGEVYTTSLLSKIRSEQGIIFFAEENKVLLGVIVGLIEEQEKENLLECVPTRAGRIQELFVDQQHRSNGVGKLLIKNMEDFFKKNKCTIIKVEVFAPNAKAQQFYDHYDFQDRVVDMIKVIKK
;
A
#
# COMPACT_ATOMS: atom_id res chain seq x y z
N MET A 1 -2.53 -21.07 15.62
CA MET A 1 -2.84 -20.43 14.32
C MET A 1 -1.54 -19.90 13.75
N VAL A 2 -1.21 -20.25 12.50
CA VAL A 2 0.06 -19.83 11.87
C VAL A 2 -0.29 -19.04 10.61
N ILE A 3 -0.05 -17.73 10.67
CA ILE A 3 -0.17 -16.86 9.51
C ILE A 3 1.10 -17.00 8.68
N THR A 4 0.96 -17.28 7.39
CA THR A 4 2.06 -17.37 6.42
C THR A 4 2.01 -16.20 5.46
N ILE A 5 3.17 -15.72 5.02
CA ILE A 5 3.27 -14.71 3.97
C ILE A 5 3.73 -15.42 2.69
N ARG A 6 3.02 -15.18 1.60
CA ARG A 6 3.37 -15.71 0.28
C ARG A 6 3.20 -14.66 -0.82
N GLU A 7 3.85 -14.87 -1.92
CA GLU A 7 3.68 -14.02 -3.10
C GLU A 7 2.31 -14.24 -3.74
N TYR A 8 1.87 -13.22 -4.50
CA TYR A 8 0.67 -13.26 -5.33
C TYR A 8 0.80 -14.35 -6.41
N GLU A 9 -0.30 -15.04 -6.64
CA GLU A 9 -0.51 -15.93 -7.78
C GLU A 9 -1.73 -15.45 -8.59
N GLU A 10 -1.80 -15.76 -9.89
CA GLU A 10 -2.90 -15.29 -10.76
C GLU A 10 -4.31 -15.68 -10.24
N LYS A 11 -4.41 -16.81 -9.55
CA LYS A 11 -5.65 -17.26 -8.90
C LYS A 11 -6.17 -16.32 -7.81
N ASP A 12 -5.29 -15.43 -7.29
CA ASP A 12 -5.62 -14.49 -6.21
C ASP A 12 -6.22 -13.17 -6.73
N LYS A 13 -6.29 -13.00 -8.05
CA LYS A 13 -6.70 -11.73 -8.67
C LYS A 13 -8.07 -11.26 -8.19
N GLU A 14 -9.05 -12.14 -8.13
CA GLU A 14 -10.40 -11.78 -7.65
C GLU A 14 -10.38 -11.28 -6.20
N LYS A 15 -9.56 -11.89 -5.34
CA LYS A 15 -9.42 -11.47 -3.96
C LYS A 15 -8.69 -10.13 -3.85
N LEU A 16 -7.68 -9.90 -4.69
CA LEU A 16 -6.99 -8.60 -4.76
C LEU A 16 -7.96 -7.50 -5.18
N VAL A 17 -8.77 -7.72 -6.21
CA VAL A 17 -9.84 -6.81 -6.64
C VAL A 17 -10.77 -6.48 -5.46
N SER A 18 -11.24 -7.50 -4.75
CA SER A 18 -12.11 -7.32 -3.58
C SER A 18 -11.44 -6.49 -2.47
N PHE A 19 -10.15 -6.70 -2.22
CA PHE A 19 -9.42 -5.93 -1.22
C PHE A 19 -9.24 -4.46 -1.64
N MET A 20 -9.00 -4.18 -2.91
CA MET A 20 -8.90 -2.81 -3.42
C MET A 20 -10.24 -2.08 -3.35
N ASP A 21 -11.35 -2.75 -3.67
CA ASP A 21 -12.69 -2.19 -3.49
C ASP A 21 -12.98 -1.85 -2.02
N GLN A 22 -12.67 -2.75 -1.10
CA GLN A 22 -12.87 -2.53 0.33
C GLN A 22 -11.99 -1.40 0.89
N LEU A 23 -10.75 -1.31 0.43
CA LEU A 23 -9.86 -0.22 0.80
C LEU A 23 -10.42 1.13 0.33
N GLN A 24 -10.87 1.20 -0.92
CA GLN A 24 -11.47 2.41 -1.48
C GLN A 24 -12.75 2.82 -0.72
N ASP A 25 -13.62 1.85 -0.43
CA ASP A 25 -14.85 2.12 0.35
C ASP A 25 -14.53 2.66 1.76
N TYR A 26 -13.48 2.12 2.39
CA TYR A 26 -13.01 2.62 3.68
C TYR A 26 -12.50 4.07 3.58
N LEU A 27 -11.71 4.40 2.55
CA LEU A 27 -11.19 5.75 2.35
C LEU A 27 -12.31 6.76 2.05
N ILE A 28 -13.32 6.36 1.27
CA ILE A 28 -14.52 7.18 1.03
C ILE A 28 -15.23 7.50 2.33
N ALA A 29 -15.38 6.50 3.20
CA ALA A 29 -16.12 6.66 4.47
C ALA A 29 -15.44 7.63 5.45
N ILE A 30 -14.12 7.81 5.35
CA ILE A 30 -13.34 8.69 6.22
C ILE A 30 -12.98 10.03 5.57
N ASP A 31 -13.36 10.28 4.30
CA ASP A 31 -13.04 11.53 3.62
C ASP A 31 -13.96 12.68 4.04
N PRO A 32 -13.47 13.66 4.84
CA PRO A 32 -14.29 14.77 5.34
C PRO A 32 -14.66 15.77 4.24
N LEU A 33 -13.98 15.74 3.10
CA LEU A 33 -14.24 16.62 1.96
C LEU A 33 -15.17 15.99 0.92
N HIS A 34 -15.54 14.71 1.08
CA HIS A 34 -16.39 13.95 0.17
C HIS A 34 -15.91 14.02 -1.30
N ARG A 35 -14.59 14.00 -1.50
CA ARG A 35 -13.95 14.05 -2.82
C ARG A 35 -13.64 12.68 -3.38
N MET A 36 -13.50 11.69 -2.52
CA MET A 36 -13.25 10.32 -2.94
C MET A 36 -14.54 9.63 -3.41
N ARG A 37 -14.40 8.76 -4.40
CA ARG A 37 -15.49 7.92 -4.89
C ARG A 37 -14.94 6.59 -5.40
N ARG A 38 -15.82 5.61 -5.50
CA ARG A 38 -15.56 4.36 -6.22
C ARG A 38 -16.36 4.36 -7.52
N GLY A 39 -15.65 4.54 -8.64
CA GLY A 39 -16.26 4.49 -9.98
C GLY A 39 -16.71 3.07 -10.35
N LYS A 40 -17.44 2.94 -11.44
CA LYS A 40 -17.86 1.63 -11.97
C LYS A 40 -16.62 0.78 -12.28
N ASN A 41 -16.63 -0.49 -11.85
CA ASN A 41 -15.54 -1.46 -12.04
C ASN A 41 -14.20 -1.00 -11.46
N TYR A 42 -14.20 -0.16 -10.41
CA TYR A 42 -12.98 0.39 -9.81
C TYR A 42 -11.95 -0.69 -9.49
N GLY A 43 -12.32 -1.72 -8.72
CA GLY A 43 -11.41 -2.77 -8.29
C GLY A 43 -10.72 -3.47 -9.45
N GLU A 44 -11.46 -3.83 -10.50
CA GLU A 44 -10.90 -4.48 -11.72
C GLU A 44 -9.93 -3.55 -12.45
N VAL A 45 -10.33 -2.31 -12.70
CA VAL A 45 -9.52 -1.32 -13.44
C VAL A 45 -8.26 -0.99 -12.64
N TYR A 46 -8.42 -0.72 -11.36
CA TYR A 46 -7.31 -0.40 -10.47
C TYR A 46 -6.32 -1.56 -10.34
N THR A 47 -6.81 -2.78 -10.07
CA THR A 47 -5.98 -3.98 -9.96
C THR A 47 -5.21 -4.26 -11.26
N THR A 48 -5.84 -4.10 -12.42
CA THR A 48 -5.18 -4.29 -13.70
C THR A 48 -4.02 -3.29 -13.88
N SER A 49 -4.26 -2.01 -13.56
CA SER A 49 -3.22 -0.98 -13.58
C SER A 49 -2.10 -1.28 -12.58
N LEU A 50 -2.45 -1.69 -11.37
CA LEU A 50 -1.51 -2.05 -10.30
C LEU A 50 -0.60 -3.21 -10.73
N LEU A 51 -1.17 -4.28 -11.28
CA LEU A 51 -0.41 -5.44 -11.79
C LEU A 51 0.54 -5.05 -12.92
N SER A 52 0.11 -4.14 -13.82
CA SER A 52 0.98 -3.59 -14.87
C SER A 52 2.16 -2.82 -14.29
N LYS A 53 1.90 -1.95 -13.32
CA LYS A 53 2.90 -1.15 -12.63
C LYS A 53 3.93 -2.04 -11.90
N ILE A 54 3.47 -3.07 -11.20
CA ILE A 54 4.35 -4.02 -10.50
C ILE A 54 5.33 -4.69 -11.47
N ARG A 55 4.87 -5.07 -12.67
CA ARG A 55 5.74 -5.69 -13.70
C ARG A 55 6.78 -4.72 -14.23
N SER A 56 6.42 -3.45 -14.43
CA SER A 56 7.33 -2.42 -14.99
C SER A 56 8.32 -1.87 -13.97
N GLU A 57 7.98 -1.85 -12.67
CA GLU A 57 8.75 -1.18 -11.62
C GLU A 57 9.37 -2.16 -10.60
N GLN A 58 9.69 -3.39 -11.03
CA GLN A 58 10.30 -4.42 -10.17
C GLN A 58 9.54 -4.59 -8.84
N GLY A 59 8.22 -4.56 -8.91
CA GLY A 59 7.37 -4.65 -7.73
C GLY A 59 7.07 -6.07 -7.30
N ILE A 60 6.43 -6.20 -6.13
CA ILE A 60 5.99 -7.46 -5.55
C ILE A 60 4.66 -7.28 -4.82
N ILE A 61 3.88 -8.35 -4.75
CA ILE A 61 2.69 -8.44 -3.91
C ILE A 61 2.88 -9.60 -2.95
N PHE A 62 2.68 -9.35 -1.67
CA PHE A 62 2.56 -10.39 -0.66
C PHE A 62 1.16 -10.45 -0.09
N PHE A 63 0.65 -11.67 0.08
CA PHE A 63 -0.54 -11.96 0.85
C PHE A 63 -0.19 -12.57 2.19
N ALA A 64 -0.94 -12.19 3.21
CA ALA A 64 -1.01 -12.93 4.47
C ALA A 64 -2.13 -13.97 4.37
N GLU A 65 -1.81 -15.23 4.62
CA GLU A 65 -2.74 -16.35 4.49
C GLU A 65 -2.75 -17.19 5.78
N GLU A 66 -3.94 -17.62 6.20
CA GLU A 66 -4.13 -18.61 7.24
C GLU A 66 -5.20 -19.61 6.81
N ASN A 67 -4.91 -20.92 6.88
CA ASN A 67 -5.84 -21.98 6.47
C ASN A 67 -6.45 -21.76 5.07
N LYS A 68 -5.66 -21.30 4.10
CA LYS A 68 -6.07 -20.95 2.73
C LYS A 68 -7.01 -19.73 2.63
N VAL A 69 -7.19 -18.98 3.71
CA VAL A 69 -7.94 -17.72 3.72
C VAL A 69 -6.96 -16.55 3.65
N LEU A 70 -7.15 -15.66 2.67
CA LEU A 70 -6.34 -14.45 2.54
C LEU A 70 -6.86 -13.37 3.50
N LEU A 71 -5.99 -12.94 4.42
CA LEU A 71 -6.30 -12.03 5.52
C LEU A 71 -5.94 -10.58 5.21
N GLY A 72 -5.02 -10.37 4.30
CA GLY A 72 -4.54 -9.04 3.92
C GLY A 72 -3.49 -9.12 2.81
N VAL A 73 -3.12 -7.96 2.30
CA VAL A 73 -2.19 -7.80 1.19
C VAL A 73 -1.30 -6.59 1.40
N ILE A 74 -0.06 -6.68 0.93
CA ILE A 74 0.84 -5.54 0.77
C ILE A 74 1.43 -5.55 -0.64
N VAL A 75 1.52 -4.37 -1.24
CA VAL A 75 2.08 -4.14 -2.57
C VAL A 75 3.27 -3.21 -2.45
N GLY A 76 4.40 -3.61 -2.99
CA GLY A 76 5.62 -2.81 -2.98
C GLY A 76 6.20 -2.65 -4.38
N LEU A 77 6.82 -1.49 -4.62
CA LEU A 77 7.50 -1.11 -5.85
C LEU A 77 8.90 -0.60 -5.53
N ILE A 78 9.82 -0.68 -6.49
CA ILE A 78 11.13 -0.05 -6.39
C ILE A 78 11.10 1.22 -7.22
N GLU A 79 11.28 2.37 -6.56
CA GLU A 79 11.34 3.67 -7.23
C GLU A 79 12.77 4.02 -7.61
N GLU A 80 12.97 4.27 -8.89
CA GLU A 80 14.17 4.94 -9.38
C GLU A 80 14.02 6.46 -9.17
N GLN A 81 15.10 7.09 -8.72
CA GLN A 81 15.11 8.53 -8.50
C GLN A 81 15.24 9.29 -9.82
N GLU A 82 14.33 10.24 -10.06
CA GLU A 82 14.37 11.09 -11.26
C GLU A 82 15.59 12.02 -11.25
N LYS A 83 16.07 12.40 -12.44
CA LYS A 83 17.27 13.24 -12.58
C LYS A 83 17.15 14.59 -11.90
N GLU A 84 15.98 15.19 -11.99
CA GLU A 84 15.66 16.46 -11.35
C GLU A 84 15.72 16.36 -9.82
N ASN A 85 15.23 15.27 -9.27
CA ASN A 85 15.25 15.01 -7.83
C ASN A 85 16.69 14.81 -7.30
N LEU A 86 17.61 14.33 -8.15
CA LEU A 86 19.03 14.21 -7.80
C LEU A 86 19.73 15.56 -7.59
N LEU A 87 19.15 16.67 -8.08
CA LEU A 87 19.65 18.02 -7.84
C LEU A 87 19.31 18.54 -6.45
N GLU A 88 18.26 18.00 -5.83
CA GLU A 88 17.69 18.47 -4.57
C GLU A 88 17.89 17.48 -3.42
N CYS A 89 18.02 16.22 -3.73
CA CYS A 89 18.09 15.14 -2.75
C CYS A 89 19.32 14.25 -2.97
N VAL A 90 19.82 13.68 -1.89
CA VAL A 90 20.90 12.69 -1.97
C VAL A 90 20.46 11.47 -2.82
N PRO A 91 21.39 10.87 -3.58
CA PRO A 91 21.09 9.68 -4.35
C PRO A 91 20.51 8.58 -3.46
N THR A 92 19.34 8.07 -3.83
CA THR A 92 18.58 7.15 -2.98
C THR A 92 17.85 6.12 -3.84
N ARG A 93 17.95 4.85 -3.49
CA ARG A 93 17.06 3.80 -4.00
C ARG A 93 15.95 3.59 -2.99
N ALA A 94 14.72 3.83 -3.39
CA ALA A 94 13.58 3.78 -2.49
C ALA A 94 12.70 2.57 -2.76
N GLY A 95 12.23 1.91 -1.72
CA GLY A 95 11.05 1.06 -1.77
C GLY A 95 9.81 1.92 -1.55
N ARG A 96 8.75 1.73 -2.34
CA ARG A 96 7.44 2.34 -2.11
C ARG A 96 6.43 1.28 -1.74
N ILE A 97 5.80 1.43 -0.59
CA ILE A 97 4.58 0.70 -0.26
C ILE A 97 3.44 1.39 -1.02
N GLN A 98 2.92 0.71 -2.02
CA GLN A 98 1.83 1.21 -2.86
C GLN A 98 0.48 1.01 -2.19
N GLU A 99 0.26 -0.19 -1.62
CA GLU A 99 -0.96 -0.56 -0.93
C GLU A 99 -0.64 -1.43 0.30
N LEU A 100 -1.40 -1.23 1.37
CA LEU A 100 -1.46 -2.14 2.51
C LEU A 100 -2.90 -2.25 2.98
N PHE A 101 -3.47 -3.42 2.90
CA PHE A 101 -4.82 -3.69 3.37
C PHE A 101 -4.85 -4.96 4.23
N VAL A 102 -5.55 -4.88 5.35
CA VAL A 102 -5.89 -6.02 6.20
C VAL A 102 -7.40 -6.06 6.36
N ASP A 103 -7.98 -7.21 6.06
CA ASP A 103 -9.41 -7.45 6.24
C ASP A 103 -9.85 -7.07 7.65
N GLN A 104 -10.97 -6.38 7.77
CA GLN A 104 -11.43 -5.80 9.04
C GLN A 104 -11.52 -6.82 10.17
N GLN A 105 -11.94 -8.05 9.86
CA GLN A 105 -12.10 -9.13 10.84
C GLN A 105 -10.75 -9.67 11.36
N HIS A 106 -9.66 -9.39 10.66
CA HIS A 106 -8.32 -9.89 10.96
C HIS A 106 -7.35 -8.80 11.43
N ARG A 107 -7.84 -7.56 11.62
CA ARG A 107 -7.03 -6.46 12.18
C ARG A 107 -6.67 -6.73 13.64
N SER A 108 -5.61 -6.10 14.10
CA SER A 108 -5.06 -6.24 15.47
C SER A 108 -4.52 -7.63 15.85
N ASN A 109 -4.45 -8.55 14.88
CA ASN A 109 -3.91 -9.91 15.05
C ASN A 109 -2.47 -10.05 14.49
N GLY A 110 -1.74 -8.95 14.31
CA GLY A 110 -0.36 -8.97 13.84
C GLY A 110 -0.18 -9.14 12.33
N VAL A 111 -1.27 -9.28 11.54
CA VAL A 111 -1.21 -9.46 10.07
C VAL A 111 -0.42 -8.34 9.41
N GLY A 112 -0.74 -7.08 9.71
CA GLY A 112 -0.04 -5.92 9.15
C GLY A 112 1.45 -5.92 9.48
N LYS A 113 1.82 -6.32 10.70
CA LYS A 113 3.22 -6.47 11.13
C LYS A 113 3.98 -7.47 10.27
N LEU A 114 3.40 -8.62 10.00
CA LEU A 114 4.02 -9.66 9.18
C LEU A 114 4.19 -9.19 7.74
N LEU A 115 3.19 -8.51 7.17
CA LEU A 115 3.23 -7.95 5.83
C LEU A 115 4.33 -6.88 5.70
N ILE A 116 4.39 -5.91 6.61
CA ILE A 116 5.44 -4.85 6.63
C ILE A 116 6.83 -5.48 6.71
N LYS A 117 7.04 -6.43 7.64
CA LYS A 117 8.35 -7.06 7.80
C LYS A 117 8.80 -7.76 6.52
N ASN A 118 7.94 -8.52 5.86
CA ASN A 118 8.29 -9.19 4.61
C ASN A 118 8.58 -8.18 3.48
N MET A 119 7.85 -7.07 3.43
CA MET A 119 8.11 -6.01 2.47
C MET A 119 9.44 -5.29 2.74
N GLU A 120 9.77 -5.01 3.99
CA GLU A 120 11.10 -4.48 4.35
C GLU A 120 12.24 -5.41 3.94
N ASP A 121 12.09 -6.72 4.16
CA ASP A 121 13.08 -7.71 3.78
C ASP A 121 13.25 -7.75 2.24
N PHE A 122 12.16 -7.64 1.49
CA PHE A 122 12.21 -7.49 0.02
C PHE A 122 12.96 -6.23 -0.40
N PHE A 123 12.66 -5.08 0.19
CA PHE A 123 13.33 -3.82 -0.14
C PHE A 123 14.82 -3.84 0.23
N LYS A 124 15.18 -4.38 1.39
CA LYS A 124 16.59 -4.57 1.80
C LYS A 124 17.35 -5.46 0.83
N LYS A 125 16.76 -6.59 0.41
CA LYS A 125 17.34 -7.49 -0.59
C LYS A 125 17.59 -6.79 -1.93
N ASN A 126 16.73 -5.84 -2.30
CA ASN A 126 16.85 -5.02 -3.50
C ASN A 126 17.67 -3.73 -3.30
N LYS A 127 18.42 -3.62 -2.19
CA LYS A 127 19.33 -2.50 -1.89
C LYS A 127 18.61 -1.14 -1.76
N CYS A 128 17.33 -1.14 -1.40
CA CYS A 128 16.65 0.09 -1.03
C CYS A 128 17.18 0.58 0.33
N THR A 129 17.41 1.88 0.42
CA THR A 129 17.94 2.52 1.63
C THR A 129 16.88 3.30 2.41
N ILE A 130 15.75 3.57 1.78
CA ILE A 130 14.56 4.16 2.41
C ILE A 130 13.30 3.44 1.94
N ILE A 131 12.24 3.56 2.74
CA ILE A 131 10.89 3.11 2.37
C ILE A 131 9.97 4.33 2.40
N LYS A 132 9.16 4.48 1.37
CA LYS A 132 8.15 5.52 1.25
C LYS A 132 6.76 4.89 1.31
N VAL A 133 5.82 5.60 1.89
CA VAL A 133 4.39 5.29 1.84
C VAL A 133 3.63 6.60 1.75
N GLU A 134 2.53 6.60 1.03
CA GLU A 134 1.58 7.71 1.00
C GLU A 134 0.38 7.32 1.86
N VAL A 135 0.04 8.18 2.82
CA VAL A 135 -1.07 7.93 3.74
C VAL A 135 -2.11 9.04 3.57
N PHE A 136 -3.35 8.65 3.33
CA PHE A 136 -4.45 9.59 3.29
C PHE A 136 -4.60 10.26 4.66
N ALA A 137 -4.40 11.57 4.76
CA ALA A 137 -4.31 12.30 6.02
C ALA A 137 -5.47 12.05 7.02
N PRO A 138 -6.75 11.90 6.58
CA PRO A 138 -7.82 11.51 7.48
C PRO A 138 -7.73 10.08 8.04
N ASN A 139 -6.83 9.25 7.52
CA ASN A 139 -6.64 7.87 7.98
C ASN A 139 -5.69 7.80 9.20
N ALA A 140 -6.15 8.34 10.34
CA ALA A 140 -5.38 8.35 11.57
C ALA A 140 -4.89 6.96 12.02
N LYS A 141 -5.66 5.89 11.72
CA LYS A 141 -5.25 4.51 12.06
C LYS A 141 -4.03 4.07 11.26
N ALA A 142 -3.97 4.42 9.98
CA ALA A 142 -2.80 4.12 9.16
C ALA A 142 -1.59 4.97 9.59
N GLN A 143 -1.77 6.26 9.91
CA GLN A 143 -0.70 7.09 10.44
C GLN A 143 -0.11 6.46 11.71
N GLN A 144 -0.92 6.17 12.73
CA GLN A 144 -0.47 5.52 13.97
C GLN A 144 0.23 4.17 13.71
N PHE A 145 -0.25 3.41 12.73
CA PHE A 145 0.38 2.16 12.35
C PHE A 145 1.79 2.40 11.80
N TYR A 146 1.97 3.33 10.86
CA TYR A 146 3.28 3.63 10.26
C TYR A 146 4.23 4.31 11.25
N ASP A 147 3.75 5.20 12.12
CA ASP A 147 4.54 5.80 13.20
C ASP A 147 5.16 4.73 14.11
N HIS A 148 4.42 3.66 14.39
CA HIS A 148 4.91 2.53 15.19
C HIS A 148 6.04 1.73 14.50
N TYR A 149 6.22 1.92 13.19
CA TYR A 149 7.30 1.34 12.40
C TYR A 149 8.33 2.39 11.95
N ASP A 150 8.51 3.45 12.74
CA ASP A 150 9.52 4.51 12.54
C ASP A 150 9.38 5.31 11.23
N PHE A 151 8.19 5.28 10.59
CA PHE A 151 7.91 6.20 9.50
C PHE A 151 7.68 7.61 10.04
N GLN A 152 8.16 8.61 9.30
CA GLN A 152 8.06 10.02 9.65
C GLN A 152 7.40 10.81 8.53
N ASP A 153 6.57 11.78 8.88
CA ASP A 153 5.97 12.70 7.91
C ASP A 153 7.06 13.49 7.18
N ARG A 154 6.92 13.58 5.87
CA ARG A 154 7.84 14.34 5.04
C ARG A 154 7.17 15.37 4.14
N VAL A 155 6.05 15.03 3.54
CA VAL A 155 5.30 15.88 2.62
C VAL A 155 3.84 15.87 3.04
N VAL A 156 3.22 17.04 3.07
CA VAL A 156 1.79 17.20 3.34
C VAL A 156 1.14 17.80 2.11
N ASP A 157 0.16 17.11 1.53
CA ASP A 157 -0.70 17.62 0.47
C ASP A 157 -1.95 18.25 1.08
N MET A 158 -2.28 19.48 0.69
CA MET A 158 -3.38 20.25 1.24
C MET A 158 -4.36 20.66 0.15
N ILE A 159 -5.66 20.51 0.39
CA ILE A 159 -6.72 20.85 -0.56
C ILE A 159 -7.57 22.00 -0.01
N LYS A 160 -7.82 23.00 -0.85
CA LYS A 160 -8.80 24.05 -0.64
C LYS A 160 -9.91 23.95 -1.68
N VAL A 161 -11.14 23.75 -1.24
CA VAL A 161 -12.30 23.79 -2.14
C VAL A 161 -12.68 25.24 -2.43
N ILE A 162 -12.64 25.65 -3.69
CA ILE A 162 -13.09 26.97 -4.13
C ILE A 162 -14.61 26.90 -4.34
N LYS A 163 -15.35 27.62 -3.52
CA LYS A 163 -16.81 27.77 -3.72
C LYS A 163 -17.05 28.63 -4.95
N LYS A 164 -17.97 28.20 -5.81
CA LYS A 164 -18.49 29.03 -6.92
C LYS A 164 -19.40 30.10 -6.39
#